data_204e7bd21fd13ca25f224ae4f1908bdb
#
_entry.id   204e7bd21fd13ca25f224ae4f1908bdb
#
_cell.length_a   1.000
_cell.length_b   1.000
_cell.length_c   1.000
_cell.angle_alpha   90.00
_cell.angle_beta   90.00
_cell.angle_gamma   90.00
#
_symmetry.space_group_name_H-M   'P 1'
#
loop_
_entity.id
_entity.type
_entity.pdbx_description
1 polymer ?
#
loop_
_entity_poly.entity_id
_entity_poly.type
_entity_poly.pdbx_seq_one_letter_code
_entity_poly.pdbx_strand_id
1 'polypeptide(L)' 'MAGLRLSKGLIAGIIAVVAILIVAMMVILAYNDMV' A
#
# COMPACT_ATOMS: atom_id res chain seq x y z
N MET A 1 -12.65 -15.90 15.02
CA MET A 1 -12.41 -14.82 15.90
C MET A 1 -13.39 -13.69 15.73
N ALA A 2 -14.28 -13.61 16.61
CA ALA A 2 -15.38 -12.68 16.44
C ALA A 2 -15.03 -11.25 16.84
N GLY A 3 -13.87 -10.93 17.07
CA GLY A 3 -13.53 -9.60 17.50
C GLY A 3 -12.83 -8.77 16.48
N LEU A 4 -12.89 -9.18 15.24
CA LEU A 4 -12.15 -8.47 14.24
C LEU A 4 -12.85 -7.20 13.83
N ARG A 5 -12.66 -6.18 14.63
CA ARG A 5 -13.26 -4.88 14.37
C ARG A 5 -12.22 -3.94 13.83
N LEU A 6 -12.26 -3.76 12.54
CA LEU A 6 -11.36 -2.81 11.90
C LEU A 6 -11.95 -1.41 11.99
N SER A 7 -11.25 -0.53 12.67
CA SER A 7 -11.69 0.85 12.75
C SER A 7 -11.42 1.55 11.42
N LYS A 8 -12.13 2.66 11.21
CA LYS A 8 -11.96 3.42 9.97
C LYS A 8 -10.53 3.92 9.82
N GLY A 9 -9.92 4.31 10.92
CA GLY A 9 -8.53 4.76 10.87
C GLY A 9 -7.59 3.65 10.43
N LEU A 10 -7.84 2.44 10.90
CA LEU A 10 -7.02 1.31 10.52
C LEU A 10 -7.17 0.99 9.04
N ILE A 11 -8.39 1.00 8.56
CA ILE A 11 -8.66 0.73 7.16
C ILE A 11 -7.99 1.78 6.28
N ALA A 12 -8.12 3.05 6.64
CA ALA A 12 -7.49 4.13 5.91
C ALA A 12 -5.98 3.97 5.88
N GLY A 13 -5.41 3.57 7.00
CA GLY A 13 -3.96 3.33 7.08
C GLY A 13 -3.50 2.23 6.15
N ILE A 14 -4.26 1.14 6.12
CA ILE A 14 -3.92 0.01 5.26
C ILE A 14 -3.98 0.43 3.79
N ILE A 15 -5.02 1.16 3.43
CA ILE A 15 -5.18 1.63 2.05
C ILE A 15 -4.02 2.54 1.68
N ALA A 16 -3.64 3.43 2.57
CA ALA A 16 -2.54 4.33 2.31
C ALA A 16 -1.23 3.58 2.10
N VAL A 17 -0.97 2.59 2.94
CA VAL A 17 0.25 1.79 2.81
C VAL A 17 0.28 1.05 1.48
N VAL A 18 -0.84 0.45 1.12
CA VAL A 18 -0.92 -0.29 -0.15
C VAL A 18 -0.69 0.66 -1.32
N ALA A 19 -1.27 1.84 -1.27
CA ALA A 19 -1.11 2.82 -2.34
C ALA A 19 0.36 3.23 -2.48
N ILE A 20 1.02 3.46 -1.36
CA ILE A 20 2.44 3.83 -1.37
C ILE A 20 3.27 2.70 -1.97
N LEU A 21 2.97 1.47 -1.60
CA LEU A 21 3.72 0.33 -2.12
C LEU A 21 3.55 0.20 -3.62
N ILE A 22 2.35 0.42 -4.12
CA ILE A 22 2.09 0.34 -5.55
C ILE A 22 2.88 1.41 -6.29
N VAL A 23 2.84 2.64 -5.78
CA VAL A 23 3.55 3.74 -6.42
C VAL A 23 5.06 3.47 -6.39
N ALA A 24 5.57 3.02 -5.26
CA ALA A 24 7.00 2.72 -5.14
C ALA A 24 7.41 1.65 -6.15
N MET A 25 6.58 0.63 -6.30
CA MET A 25 6.88 -0.43 -7.25
C MET A 25 6.90 0.09 -8.68
N MET A 26 5.96 0.96 -9.01
CA MET A 26 5.92 1.53 -10.35
C MET A 26 7.18 2.36 -10.63
N VAL A 27 7.61 3.12 -9.65
CA VAL A 27 8.82 3.93 -9.79
C VAL A 27 10.04 3.04 -10.01
N ILE A 28 10.14 1.98 -9.21
CA ILE A 28 11.27 1.06 -9.34
C ILE A 28 11.30 0.42 -10.72
N LEU A 29 10.15 -0.02 -11.20
CA LEU A 29 10.08 -0.65 -12.52
C LEU A 29 10.45 0.34 -13.62
N ALA A 30 10.01 1.59 -13.48
CA ALA A 30 10.34 2.61 -14.46
C ALA A 30 11.84 2.85 -14.51
N TYR A 31 12.49 2.88 -13.36
CA TYR A 31 13.91 3.11 -13.29
C TYR A 31 14.70 1.90 -13.75
N ASN A 32 14.20 0.72 -13.44
CA ASN A 32 14.85 -0.51 -13.86
C ASN A 32 14.95 -0.63 -15.37
N ASP A 33 13.97 -0.08 -16.04
CA ASP A 33 13.93 -0.16 -17.49
C ASP A 33 14.95 0.74 -18.14
N MET A 34 15.58 1.55 -17.35
CA MET A 34 16.48 2.57 -17.86
C MET A 34 17.91 2.13 -17.99
N VAL A 35 18.18 0.91 -17.71
CA VAL A 35 19.56 0.40 -17.76
C VAL A 35 20.14 0.37 -19.18
#